data_ed2cd8ffd42de75042cc28e53fd1e193
#
_entry.id   ed2cd8ffd42de75042cc28e53fd1e193
#
_cell.length_a   1.000
_cell.length_b   1.000
_cell.length_c   1.000
_cell.angle_alpha   90.00
_cell.angle_beta   90.00
_cell.angle_gamma   90.00
#
_symmetry.space_group_name_H-M   'P 1'
#
loop_
_entity.id
_entity.type
_entity.pdbx_description
1 polymer ?
#
loop_
_entity_poly.entity_id
_entity_poly.type
_entity_poly.pdbx_seq_one_letter_code
_entity_poly.pdbx_strand_id
1 'polypeptide(L)'
;MMNDMLVFGGGYNGSKRRTRFGPGEQIELASHPVQAAGAGVYQPISYNFSLYSFSHQDGNEYLIAIHGNEPESDVIKESIFREKPEPLR
;
A
#
# COMPACT_ATOMS: atom_id res chain seq x y z
N MET A 1 -10.93 -10.73 -10.07
CA MET A 1 -11.41 -9.42 -9.59
C MET A 1 -10.27 -8.67 -8.92
N MET A 2 -10.16 -7.37 -9.20
CA MET A 2 -9.06 -6.57 -8.65
C MET A 2 -9.53 -5.75 -7.47
N ASN A 3 -8.68 -5.65 -6.46
CA ASN A 3 -8.90 -4.82 -5.30
C ASN A 3 -7.98 -3.61 -5.34
N ASP A 4 -8.46 -2.46 -4.85
CA ASP A 4 -7.59 -1.34 -4.58
C ASP A 4 -6.91 -1.57 -3.23
N MET A 5 -5.63 -1.27 -3.14
CA MET A 5 -4.88 -1.35 -1.88
C MET A 5 -4.09 -0.07 -1.68
N LEU A 6 -3.86 0.28 -0.42
CA LEU A 6 -2.97 1.38 -0.05
C LEU A 6 -1.66 0.78 0.43
N VAL A 7 -0.55 1.28 -0.09
CA VAL A 7 0.77 0.67 0.14
C VAL A 7 1.60 1.56 1.05
N PHE A 8 2.14 0.97 2.12
CA PHE A 8 2.97 1.67 3.10
C PHE A 8 4.30 0.93 3.29
N GLY A 9 5.38 1.66 3.33
CA GLY A 9 6.72 1.09 3.43
C GLY A 9 7.38 0.93 2.08
N GLY A 10 8.64 0.57 2.05
CA GLY A 10 9.39 0.42 0.81
C GLY A 10 9.41 1.66 -0.07
N GLY A 11 9.32 2.85 0.53
CA GLY A 11 9.24 4.12 -0.19
C GLY A 11 7.83 4.56 -0.51
N TYR A 12 6.83 3.71 -0.27
CA TYR A 12 5.42 4.08 -0.46
C TYR A 12 4.88 4.78 0.78
N ASN A 13 3.96 5.70 0.57
CA ASN A 13 3.33 6.44 1.66
C ASN A 13 1.82 6.53 1.43
N GLY A 14 1.17 5.37 1.37
CA GLY A 14 -0.27 5.29 1.19
C GLY A 14 -0.73 5.43 -0.25
N SER A 15 0.13 5.18 -1.21
CA SER A 15 -0.26 5.22 -2.63
C SER A 15 -1.24 4.12 -2.96
N LYS A 16 -2.21 4.43 -3.81
CA LYS A 16 -3.20 3.46 -4.26
C LYS A 16 -2.64 2.62 -5.40
N ARG A 17 -2.74 1.31 -5.26
CA ARG A 17 -2.36 0.33 -6.27
C ARG A 17 -3.46 -0.71 -6.38
N ARG A 18 -3.44 -1.48 -7.43
CA ARG A 18 -4.42 -2.56 -7.63
C ARG A 18 -3.76 -3.90 -7.48
N THR A 19 -4.48 -4.86 -6.92
CA THR A 19 -3.99 -6.22 -6.75
C THR A 19 -5.16 -7.21 -6.84
N ARG A 20 -4.86 -8.43 -7.24
CA ARG A 20 -5.83 -9.52 -7.24
C ARG A 20 -5.83 -10.29 -5.91
N PHE A 21 -4.93 -9.94 -5.00
CA PHE A 21 -4.80 -10.61 -3.72
C PHE A 21 -5.68 -9.95 -2.66
N GLY A 22 -5.92 -10.66 -1.58
CA GLY A 22 -6.76 -10.19 -0.49
C GLY A 22 -6.05 -10.21 0.86
N PRO A 23 -6.78 -9.89 1.94
CA PRO A 23 -6.21 -9.88 3.29
C PRO A 23 -5.64 -11.25 3.67
N GLY A 24 -4.53 -11.25 4.40
CA GLY A 24 -3.86 -12.46 4.84
C GLY A 24 -2.81 -12.97 3.87
N GLU A 25 -2.73 -12.41 2.67
CA GLU A 25 -1.74 -12.81 1.68
C GLU A 25 -0.53 -11.88 1.74
N GLN A 26 0.54 -12.30 1.09
CA GLN A 26 1.74 -11.48 0.95
C GLN A 26 2.02 -11.29 -0.52
N ILE A 27 2.52 -10.09 -0.86
CA ILE A 27 2.89 -9.76 -2.23
C ILE A 27 4.28 -9.14 -2.25
N GLU A 28 4.92 -9.22 -3.40
CA GLU A 28 6.22 -8.59 -3.61
C GLU A 28 6.03 -7.40 -4.55
N LEU A 29 6.53 -6.25 -4.13
CA LEU A 29 6.50 -5.04 -4.94
C LEU A 29 7.89 -4.42 -4.99
N ALA A 30 8.23 -3.87 -6.15
CA ALA A 30 9.43 -3.05 -6.27
C ALA A 30 9.27 -1.78 -5.45
N SER A 31 10.37 -1.27 -4.91
CA SER A 31 10.36 -0.02 -4.17
C SER A 31 9.79 1.10 -5.03
N HIS A 32 9.13 2.06 -4.36
CA HIS A 32 8.63 3.23 -5.07
C HIS A 32 9.82 3.95 -5.72
N PRO A 33 9.76 4.24 -7.02
CA PRO A 33 10.87 4.89 -7.69
C PRO A 33 11.13 6.28 -7.14
N VAL A 34 12.33 6.46 -6.61
CA VAL A 34 12.82 7.78 -6.23
C VAL A 34 13.85 8.17 -7.28
N GLN A 35 13.54 9.21 -8.04
CA GLN A 35 14.48 9.70 -9.01
C GLN A 35 15.58 10.47 -8.31
N ALA A 36 16.77 9.87 -8.23
CA ALA A 36 17.95 10.57 -7.79
C ALA A 36 18.62 11.19 -9.01
N ALA A 37 18.70 12.50 -9.04
CA ALA A 37 19.36 13.20 -10.13
C ALA A 37 20.85 12.79 -10.19
N GLY A 38 21.31 12.40 -11.38
CA GLY A 38 22.70 12.03 -11.58
C GLY A 38 23.07 10.63 -11.16
N ALA A 39 22.11 9.84 -10.75
CA ALA A 39 22.37 8.44 -10.44
C ALA A 39 22.61 7.66 -11.73
N GLY A 40 23.68 6.84 -11.74
CA GLY A 40 23.99 6.05 -12.91
C GLY A 40 22.98 4.95 -13.16
N VAL A 41 23.07 3.86 -12.44
CA VAL A 41 22.19 2.72 -12.64
C VAL A 41 21.20 2.63 -11.47
N TYR A 42 19.93 2.67 -11.80
CA TYR A 42 18.86 2.45 -10.82
C TYR A 42 18.53 0.97 -10.77
N GLN A 43 18.72 0.36 -9.61
CA GLN A 43 18.29 -1.02 -9.38
C GLN A 43 17.13 -1.01 -8.40
N PRO A 44 15.92 -1.35 -8.85
CA PRO A 44 14.79 -1.43 -7.94
C PRO A 44 15.01 -2.57 -6.94
N ILE A 45 14.71 -2.29 -5.68
CA ILE A 45 14.72 -3.28 -4.62
C ILE A 45 13.30 -3.74 -4.42
N SER A 46 13.10 -5.06 -4.37
CA SER A 46 11.78 -5.62 -4.09
C SER A 46 11.63 -5.88 -2.61
N TYR A 47 10.43 -5.59 -2.09
CA TYR A 47 10.08 -5.83 -0.71
C TYR A 47 8.84 -6.69 -0.64
N ASN A 48 8.73 -7.50 0.42
CA ASN A 48 7.51 -8.26 0.71
C ASN A 48 6.57 -7.41 1.54
N PHE A 49 5.33 -7.34 1.11
CA PHE A 49 4.28 -6.62 1.81
C PHE A 49 3.23 -7.61 2.29
N SER A 50 2.78 -7.44 3.52
CA SER A 50 1.67 -8.21 4.07
C SER A 50 0.38 -7.44 3.85
N LEU A 51 -0.68 -8.15 3.43
CA LEU A 51 -1.97 -7.55 3.15
C LEU A 51 -2.90 -7.72 4.34
N TYR A 52 -3.54 -6.64 4.75
CA TYR A 52 -4.48 -6.60 5.87
C TYR A 52 -5.74 -5.87 5.46
N SER A 53 -6.84 -6.18 6.15
CA SER A 53 -8.03 -5.35 6.05
C SER A 53 -8.03 -4.31 7.17
N PHE A 54 -8.40 -3.09 6.83
CA PHE A 54 -8.52 -2.00 7.79
C PHE A 54 -9.99 -1.57 7.84
N SER A 55 -10.59 -1.67 9.03
CA SER A 55 -11.98 -1.25 9.24
C SER A 55 -12.03 0.25 9.45
N HIS A 56 -12.75 0.93 8.57
CA HIS A 56 -12.87 2.38 8.62
C HIS A 56 -14.21 2.78 9.25
N GLN A 57 -14.27 3.99 9.77
CA GLN A 57 -15.45 4.50 10.45
C GLN A 57 -16.69 4.64 9.55
N ASP A 58 -16.50 4.59 8.23
CA ASP A 58 -17.60 4.61 7.26
C ASP A 58 -18.34 3.27 7.15
N GLY A 59 -17.90 2.26 7.91
CA GLY A 59 -18.46 0.91 7.88
C GLY A 59 -17.86 -0.01 6.83
N ASN A 60 -16.93 0.47 6.04
CA ASN A 60 -16.26 -0.32 5.01
C ASN A 60 -14.89 -0.79 5.48
N GLU A 61 -14.41 -1.86 4.85
CA GLU A 61 -13.05 -2.34 5.05
C GLU A 61 -12.23 -2.05 3.81
N TYR A 62 -10.99 -1.68 4.04
CA TYR A 62 -10.05 -1.34 2.97
C TYR A 62 -8.82 -2.23 3.05
N LEU A 63 -8.26 -2.55 1.89
CA LEU A 63 -7.06 -3.38 1.81
C LEU A 63 -5.83 -2.49 1.94
N ILE A 64 -4.94 -2.87 2.85
CA ILE A 64 -3.66 -2.17 3.01
C ILE A 64 -2.51 -3.17 2.89
N ALA A 65 -1.42 -2.73 2.29
CA ALA A 65 -0.20 -3.50 2.14
C ALA A 65 0.90 -2.82 2.96
N ILE A 66 1.54 -3.55 3.84
CA ILE A 66 2.51 -3.00 4.78
C ILE A 66 3.83 -3.75 4.68
N HIS A 67 4.91 -3.00 4.58
CA HIS A 67 6.26 -3.49 4.74
C HIS A 67 6.90 -2.76 5.91
N GLY A 68 7.36 -3.51 6.92
CA GLY A 68 7.95 -2.93 8.12
C GLY A 68 6.90 -2.60 9.16
N ASN A 69 7.03 -1.45 9.80
CA ASN A 69 6.13 -1.04 10.87
C ASN A 69 4.76 -0.64 10.34
N GLU A 70 3.72 -1.04 11.08
CA GLU A 70 2.36 -0.65 10.75
C GLU A 70 2.19 0.86 10.94
N PRO A 71 1.65 1.58 9.97
CA PRO A 71 1.38 3.01 10.14
C PRO A 71 0.26 3.23 11.15
N GLU A 72 0.25 4.41 11.75
CA GLU A 72 -0.82 4.78 12.66
C GLU A 72 -2.15 4.86 11.91
N SER A 73 -3.25 4.60 12.61
CA SER A 73 -4.57 4.60 12.00
C SER A 73 -4.91 5.93 11.34
N ASP A 74 -4.46 7.05 11.91
CA ASP A 74 -4.71 8.36 11.32
C ASP A 74 -4.04 8.51 9.96
N VAL A 75 -2.84 7.94 9.79
CA VAL A 75 -2.13 7.95 8.52
C VAL A 75 -2.90 7.14 7.47
N ILE A 76 -3.43 5.98 7.87
CA ILE A 76 -4.23 5.14 6.98
C ILE A 76 -5.51 5.87 6.58
N LYS A 77 -6.21 6.48 7.54
CA LYS A 77 -7.44 7.23 7.26
C LYS A 77 -7.19 8.39 6.30
N GLU A 78 -6.10 9.10 6.48
CA GLU A 78 -5.72 10.19 5.59
C GLU A 78 -5.49 9.69 4.17
N SER A 79 -4.83 8.55 4.03
CA SER A 79 -4.61 7.94 2.71
C SER A 79 -5.92 7.51 2.07
N ILE A 80 -6.86 6.95 2.83
CA ILE A 80 -8.18 6.59 2.32
C ILE A 80 -8.89 7.83 1.78
N PHE A 81 -8.83 8.92 2.53
CA PHE A 81 -9.46 10.18 2.12
C PHE A 81 -8.82 10.74 0.85
N ARG A 82 -7.50 10.71 0.78
CA ARG A 82 -6.76 11.27 -0.35
C ARG A 82 -6.86 10.43 -1.62
N GLU A 83 -6.69 9.12 -1.49
CA GLU A 83 -6.61 8.21 -2.63
C GLU A 83 -7.96 7.64 -3.06
N LYS A 84 -8.92 7.66 -2.17
CA LYS A 84 -10.29 7.16 -2.40
C LYS A 84 -10.32 5.76 -3.00
N PRO A 85 -9.68 4.78 -2.36
CA PRO A 85 -9.71 3.41 -2.85
C PRO A 85 -11.11 2.82 -2.73
N GLU A 86 -11.40 1.85 -3.59
CA GLU A 86 -12.64 1.09 -3.43
C GLU A 86 -12.53 0.18 -2.22
N PRO A 87 -13.57 0.10 -1.38
CA PRO A 87 -13.54 -0.81 -0.24
C PRO A 87 -13.54 -2.27 -0.67
N LEU A 88 -13.08 -3.12 0.22
CA LEU A 88 -13.15 -4.56 0.03
C LEU A 88 -14.62 -5.00 -0.02
N ARG A 89 -14.88 -5.99 -0.87
CA ARG A 89 -16.22 -6.53 -1.05
C ARG A 89 -16.33 -7.95 -0.49
#